data_183db83b6e9cceedf3f52a3dde24fd88
#
_entry.id   183db83b6e9cceedf3f52a3dde24fd88
#
_cell.length_a   1.000
_cell.length_b   1.000
_cell.length_c   1.000
_cell.angle_alpha   90.00
_cell.angle_beta   90.00
_cell.angle_gamma   90.00
#
_symmetry.space_group_name_H-M   'P 1'
#
loop_
_entity.id
_entity.type
_entity.pdbx_description
1 polymer ?
#
loop_
_entity_poly.entity_id
_entity_poly.type
_entity_poly.pdbx_seq_one_letter_code
_entity_poly.pdbx_strand_id
1 'polypeptide(L)'
;LAKNHSHFDLRISTIPAQKGEKMVLRLLDQIPVTHNLEALGFFEEDLSVLKNACRAASGMVIMVGPTGSGKTTTLYAMLNLINSPSRNILTIENPVEYELPGITQISIDPDQDLDFSKTLRAALRQDPDVILIGEIRDEETAEIAVKAALTGHLVLTTLHSRDALTVIQRLKNLGISADLLSETLNLIVSQKLVRRLCRHHRREKNCRNCRGTGYHGRTPLYEILKLDQNLRDRIRENVSGPALLEGIEGVYFRGMKETAG
;
A
#
# COMPACT_ATOMS: atom_id res chain seq x y z
N LEU A 1 37.16 -0.18 17.98
CA LEU A 1 36.44 -0.73 16.82
C LEU A 1 35.02 -1.07 17.29
N ALA A 2 34.06 -0.15 17.13
CA ALA A 2 32.66 -0.39 17.40
C ALA A 2 32.15 -1.37 16.34
N LYS A 3 31.75 -2.57 16.75
CA LYS A 3 31.02 -3.49 15.90
C LYS A 3 29.60 -2.93 15.74
N ASN A 4 29.24 -2.44 14.55
CA ASN A 4 27.86 -2.22 14.18
C ASN A 4 27.15 -3.58 14.21
N HIS A 5 26.39 -3.85 15.24
CA HIS A 5 25.45 -4.96 15.28
C HIS A 5 24.24 -4.57 14.44
N SER A 6 24.31 -4.81 13.13
CA SER A 6 23.11 -4.80 12.30
C SER A 6 22.34 -6.08 12.62
N HIS A 7 21.18 -5.94 13.24
CA HIS A 7 20.23 -7.04 13.37
C HIS A 7 19.49 -7.20 12.03
N PHE A 8 19.30 -8.44 11.63
CA PHE A 8 18.48 -8.78 10.47
C PHE A 8 17.62 -9.99 10.83
N ASP A 9 16.41 -10.00 10.34
CA ASP A 9 15.49 -11.13 10.46
C ASP A 9 15.68 -12.06 9.27
N LEU A 10 15.55 -13.36 9.53
CA LEU A 10 15.69 -14.40 8.52
C LEU A 10 14.42 -15.24 8.47
N ARG A 11 13.71 -15.20 7.35
CA ARG A 11 12.63 -16.16 7.08
C ARG A 11 13.19 -17.35 6.34
N ILE A 12 12.98 -18.54 6.90
CA ILE A 12 13.45 -19.81 6.36
C ILE A 12 12.23 -20.65 6.00
N SER A 13 12.22 -21.19 4.78
CA SER A 13 11.23 -22.15 4.33
C SER A 13 11.94 -23.37 3.77
N THR A 14 11.56 -24.55 4.22
CA THR A 14 12.11 -25.83 3.75
C THR A 14 10.99 -26.70 3.18
N ILE A 15 11.29 -27.46 2.16
CA ILE A 15 10.41 -28.49 1.61
C ILE A 15 11.23 -29.76 1.29
N PRO A 16 10.71 -30.95 1.55
CA PRO A 16 11.32 -32.21 1.11
C PRO A 16 11.42 -32.25 -0.42
N ALA A 17 12.55 -32.72 -0.95
CA ALA A 17 12.79 -32.95 -2.36
C ALA A 17 13.44 -34.30 -2.57
N GLN A 18 13.47 -34.82 -3.82
CA GLN A 18 13.99 -36.17 -4.12
C GLN A 18 15.44 -36.41 -3.66
N LYS A 19 16.27 -35.39 -3.58
CA LYS A 19 17.69 -35.47 -3.20
C LYS A 19 18.00 -34.67 -1.94
N GLY A 20 17.12 -34.68 -0.94
CA GLY A 20 17.26 -33.94 0.31
C GLY A 20 16.20 -32.87 0.48
N GLU A 21 16.54 -31.75 1.09
CA GLU A 21 15.63 -30.63 1.34
C GLU A 21 16.01 -29.43 0.49
N LYS A 22 15.00 -28.75 -0.06
CA LYS A 22 15.18 -27.41 -0.64
C LYS A 22 14.92 -26.37 0.44
N MET A 23 15.89 -25.51 0.65
CA MET A 23 15.78 -24.41 1.60
C MET A 23 15.75 -23.07 0.86
N VAL A 24 14.84 -22.19 1.24
CA VAL A 24 14.78 -20.80 0.79
C VAL A 24 14.95 -19.90 2.00
N LEU A 25 15.97 -19.04 1.94
CA LEU A 25 16.27 -18.06 2.98
C LEU A 25 15.95 -16.66 2.43
N ARG A 26 15.12 -15.92 3.16
CA ARG A 26 14.84 -14.51 2.86
C ARG A 26 15.45 -13.68 3.98
N LEU A 27 16.47 -12.90 3.64
CA LEU A 27 17.04 -11.89 4.53
C LEU A 27 16.08 -10.69 4.55
N LEU A 28 15.61 -10.34 5.74
CA LEU A 28 14.85 -9.13 6.00
C LEU A 28 15.82 -8.14 6.65
N ASP A 29 16.38 -7.27 5.81
CA ASP A 29 17.31 -6.24 6.28
C ASP A 29 16.49 -5.14 6.97
N GLN A 30 16.75 -4.90 8.25
CA GLN A 30 16.18 -3.76 9.00
C GLN A 30 16.89 -2.46 8.60
N ILE A 31 17.02 -2.22 7.28
CA ILE A 31 17.42 -0.90 6.81
C ILE A 31 16.37 0.08 7.34
N PRO A 32 16.77 1.21 7.94
CA PRO A 32 15.82 2.25 8.29
C PRO A 32 15.04 2.61 7.03
N VAL A 33 13.84 2.04 6.89
CA VAL A 33 12.95 2.40 5.80
C VAL A 33 12.67 3.88 6.01
N THR A 34 12.88 4.66 4.99
CA THR A 34 12.59 6.09 5.02
C THR A 34 11.09 6.24 5.29
N HIS A 35 10.72 6.46 6.55
CA HIS A 35 9.32 6.65 6.99
C HIS A 35 8.75 7.99 6.50
N ASN A 36 9.45 8.65 5.61
CA ASN A 36 9.09 9.96 5.07
C ASN A 36 8.54 9.79 3.66
N LEU A 37 7.28 10.15 3.49
CA LEU A 37 6.57 10.06 2.22
C LEU A 37 7.27 10.86 1.11
N GLU A 38 7.87 12.01 1.44
CA GLU A 38 8.61 12.88 0.52
C GLU A 38 9.86 12.22 -0.06
N ALA A 39 10.46 11.29 0.68
CA ALA A 39 11.68 10.62 0.26
C ALA A 39 11.42 9.39 -0.65
N LEU A 40 10.17 8.98 -0.82
CA LEU A 40 9.83 7.81 -1.62
C LEU A 40 9.97 8.02 -3.12
N GLY A 41 9.92 9.28 -3.59
CA GLY A 41 10.12 9.62 -5.00
C GLY A 41 8.82 9.86 -5.79
N PHE A 42 7.73 10.18 -5.11
CA PHE A 42 6.53 10.73 -5.74
C PHE A 42 6.77 12.16 -6.20
N PHE A 43 6.07 12.60 -7.24
CA PHE A 43 6.07 14.01 -7.64
C PHE A 43 5.38 14.87 -6.57
N GLU A 44 5.76 16.16 -6.46
CA GLU A 44 5.29 17.04 -5.39
C GLU A 44 3.76 17.25 -5.42
N GLU A 45 3.18 17.35 -6.61
CA GLU A 45 1.73 17.43 -6.80
C GLU A 45 1.02 16.20 -6.24
N ASP A 46 1.55 15.00 -6.57
CA ASP A 46 0.99 13.72 -6.12
C ASP A 46 1.17 13.53 -4.61
N LEU A 47 2.29 14.02 -4.05
CA LEU A 47 2.48 14.05 -2.59
C LEU A 47 1.37 14.83 -1.88
N SER A 48 0.92 15.93 -2.47
CA SER A 48 -0.19 16.73 -1.92
C SER A 48 -1.49 15.91 -1.91
N VAL A 49 -1.76 15.14 -2.97
CA VAL A 49 -2.94 14.26 -3.04
C VAL A 49 -2.86 13.14 -2.01
N LEU A 50 -1.70 12.49 -1.87
CA LEU A 50 -1.46 11.44 -0.87
C LEU A 50 -1.65 11.98 0.56
N LYS A 51 -1.04 13.13 0.87
CA LYS A 51 -1.17 13.79 2.19
C LYS A 51 -2.61 14.15 2.52
N ASN A 52 -3.37 14.66 1.56
CA ASN A 52 -4.77 15.00 1.76
C ASN A 52 -5.64 13.75 2.00
N ALA A 53 -5.38 12.66 1.27
CA ALA A 53 -6.07 11.40 1.47
C ALA A 53 -5.81 10.81 2.87
N CYS A 54 -4.57 10.91 3.38
CA CYS A 54 -4.23 10.48 4.75
C CYS A 54 -4.91 11.30 5.85
N ARG A 55 -5.26 12.57 5.56
CA ARG A 55 -5.88 13.48 6.53
C ARG A 55 -7.40 13.45 6.48
N ALA A 56 -7.98 12.71 5.56
CA ALA A 56 -9.42 12.53 5.50
C ALA A 56 -9.94 11.96 6.83
N ALA A 57 -11.13 12.42 7.25
CA ALA A 57 -11.76 11.92 8.46
C ALA A 57 -12.20 10.47 8.31
N SER A 58 -12.61 10.06 7.10
CA SER A 58 -13.07 8.70 6.79
C SER A 58 -12.89 8.39 5.31
N GLY A 59 -13.14 7.14 4.95
CA GLY A 59 -13.04 6.64 3.58
C GLY A 59 -11.91 5.66 3.39
N MET A 60 -11.66 5.27 2.16
CA MET A 60 -10.69 4.23 1.81
C MET A 60 -9.57 4.77 0.92
N VAL A 61 -8.34 4.41 1.27
CA VAL A 61 -7.14 4.55 0.44
C VAL A 61 -6.63 3.17 0.09
N ILE A 62 -6.55 2.86 -1.20
CA ILE A 62 -6.20 1.53 -1.68
C ILE A 62 -4.89 1.57 -2.46
N MET A 63 -3.92 0.76 -2.03
CA MET A 63 -2.67 0.54 -2.75
C MET A 63 -2.72 -0.78 -3.51
N VAL A 64 -2.38 -0.77 -4.81
CA VAL A 64 -2.30 -1.99 -5.63
C VAL A 64 -0.94 -2.12 -6.30
N GLY A 65 -0.63 -3.32 -6.76
CA GLY A 65 0.62 -3.62 -7.45
C GLY A 65 1.18 -4.98 -7.05
N PRO A 66 2.19 -5.48 -7.76
CA PRO A 66 2.79 -6.79 -7.50
C PRO A 66 3.50 -6.85 -6.14
N THR A 67 3.85 -8.06 -5.72
CA THR A 67 4.70 -8.26 -4.55
C THR A 67 6.04 -7.54 -4.72
N GLY A 68 6.50 -6.86 -3.67
CA GLY A 68 7.75 -6.09 -3.71
C GLY A 68 7.65 -4.74 -4.44
N SER A 69 6.45 -4.26 -4.78
CA SER A 69 6.25 -2.95 -5.40
C SER A 69 6.36 -1.77 -4.43
N GLY A 70 6.55 -2.02 -3.12
CA GLY A 70 6.70 -0.98 -2.11
C GLY A 70 5.39 -0.48 -1.49
N LYS A 71 4.27 -1.19 -1.66
CA LYS A 71 2.97 -0.82 -1.08
C LYS A 71 3.03 -0.59 0.42
N THR A 72 3.54 -1.58 1.17
CA THR A 72 3.69 -1.50 2.63
C THR A 72 4.54 -0.30 3.03
N THR A 73 5.68 -0.07 2.35
CA THR A 73 6.54 1.09 2.60
C THR A 73 5.80 2.41 2.44
N THR A 74 5.00 2.53 1.38
CA THR A 74 4.21 3.75 1.13
C THR A 74 3.10 3.90 2.17
N LEU A 75 2.36 2.83 2.50
CA LEU A 75 1.31 2.85 3.52
C LEU A 75 1.88 3.20 4.91
N TYR A 76 3.03 2.66 5.27
CA TYR A 76 3.69 2.97 6.53
C TYR A 76 4.18 4.43 6.59
N ALA A 77 4.70 4.96 5.47
CA ALA A 77 5.02 6.39 5.38
C ALA A 77 3.77 7.28 5.51
N MET A 78 2.63 6.84 4.96
CA MET A 78 1.35 7.51 5.12
C MET A 78 0.86 7.45 6.57
N LEU A 79 0.94 6.30 7.24
CA LEU A 79 0.62 6.18 8.67
C LEU A 79 1.50 7.06 9.53
N ASN A 80 2.81 7.05 9.28
CA ASN A 80 3.76 7.86 10.03
C ASN A 80 3.48 9.38 9.89
N LEU A 81 3.01 9.82 8.71
CA LEU A 81 2.62 11.21 8.48
C LEU A 81 1.47 11.68 9.38
N ILE A 82 0.54 10.78 9.70
CA ILE A 82 -0.67 11.10 10.48
C ILE A 82 -0.62 10.59 11.91
N ASN A 83 0.44 9.90 12.28
CA ASN A 83 0.65 9.38 13.62
C ASN A 83 0.82 10.51 14.62
N SER A 84 -0.06 10.56 15.60
CA SER A 84 -0.05 11.54 16.68
C SER A 84 -0.67 10.95 17.94
N PRO A 85 -0.35 11.46 19.14
CA PRO A 85 -0.96 10.99 20.38
C PRO A 85 -2.50 11.13 20.46
N SER A 86 -3.09 11.96 19.59
CA SER A 86 -4.52 12.18 19.51
C SER A 86 -5.24 11.26 18.52
N ARG A 87 -4.54 10.33 17.87
CA ARG A 87 -5.11 9.39 16.91
C ARG A 87 -4.83 7.96 17.32
N ASN A 88 -5.88 7.17 17.38
CA ASN A 88 -5.79 5.73 17.59
C ASN A 88 -5.63 5.04 16.24
N ILE A 89 -4.41 4.56 15.95
CA ILE A 89 -4.07 3.90 14.69
C ILE A 89 -3.81 2.42 14.96
N LEU A 90 -4.54 1.55 14.26
CA LEU A 90 -4.34 0.10 14.31
C LEU A 90 -3.95 -0.44 12.94
N THR A 91 -3.08 -1.47 12.94
CA THR A 91 -2.79 -2.24 11.73
C THR A 91 -3.09 -3.72 11.94
N ILE A 92 -3.53 -4.40 10.87
CA ILE A 92 -3.77 -5.84 10.82
C ILE A 92 -3.01 -6.38 9.62
N GLU A 93 -1.98 -7.17 9.85
CA GLU A 93 -0.99 -7.53 8.82
C GLU A 93 -0.61 -9.02 8.86
N ASN A 94 -0.09 -9.56 7.77
CA ASN A 94 0.36 -10.96 7.69
C ASN A 94 1.72 -11.10 7.00
N PRO A 95 2.81 -11.03 7.77
CA PRO A 95 2.93 -10.48 9.11
C PRO A 95 3.24 -8.97 9.10
N VAL A 96 3.40 -8.37 10.30
CA VAL A 96 4.01 -7.05 10.46
C VAL A 96 5.44 -7.08 9.94
N GLU A 97 5.80 -6.12 9.08
CA GLU A 97 7.14 -6.10 8.46
C GLU A 97 8.19 -5.42 9.36
N TYR A 98 7.82 -4.37 10.09
CA TYR A 98 8.63 -3.71 11.11
C TYR A 98 7.76 -2.84 12.02
N GLU A 99 8.26 -2.55 13.22
CA GLU A 99 7.53 -1.79 14.22
C GLU A 99 7.44 -0.30 13.87
N LEU A 100 6.25 0.26 14.09
CA LEU A 100 5.97 1.70 13.98
C LEU A 100 5.66 2.23 15.38
N PRO A 101 6.52 3.10 15.96
CA PRO A 101 6.27 3.66 17.28
C PRO A 101 4.94 4.41 17.34
N GLY A 102 4.15 4.16 18.40
CA GLY A 102 2.87 4.83 18.62
C GLY A 102 1.68 4.27 17.80
N ILE A 103 1.87 3.16 17.11
CA ILE A 103 0.84 2.46 16.34
C ILE A 103 0.65 1.07 16.91
N THR A 104 -0.60 0.64 17.09
CA THR A 104 -0.91 -0.72 17.51
C THR A 104 -0.92 -1.64 16.29
N GLN A 105 0.07 -2.53 16.19
CA GLN A 105 0.22 -3.44 15.05
C GLN A 105 -0.14 -4.87 15.45
N ILE A 106 -1.07 -5.49 14.75
CA ILE A 106 -1.57 -6.84 14.99
C ILE A 106 -1.11 -7.74 13.83
N SER A 107 -0.34 -8.77 14.16
CA SER A 107 0.04 -9.80 13.18
C SER A 107 -1.00 -10.90 13.14
N ILE A 108 -1.48 -11.23 11.94
CA ILE A 108 -2.35 -12.40 11.74
C ILE A 108 -1.54 -13.66 11.98
N ASP A 109 -2.09 -14.54 12.78
CA ASP A 109 -1.52 -15.86 13.07
C ASP A 109 -2.57 -16.94 12.79
N PRO A 110 -2.45 -17.65 11.64
CA PRO A 110 -3.40 -18.71 11.28
C PRO A 110 -3.46 -19.85 12.30
N ASP A 111 -2.37 -20.07 13.04
CA ASP A 111 -2.30 -21.14 14.05
C ASP A 111 -3.13 -20.80 15.31
N GLN A 112 -3.43 -19.50 15.50
CA GLN A 112 -4.30 -19.00 16.58
C GLN A 112 -5.74 -18.72 16.14
N ASP A 113 -6.16 -19.21 14.97
CA ASP A 113 -7.49 -18.93 14.36
C ASP A 113 -7.78 -17.42 14.18
N LEU A 114 -6.72 -16.62 14.03
CA LEU A 114 -6.80 -15.20 13.73
C LEU A 114 -6.74 -14.98 12.21
N ASP A 115 -7.87 -14.64 11.63
CA ASP A 115 -7.98 -14.18 10.25
C ASP A 115 -8.23 -12.66 10.17
N PHE A 116 -8.18 -12.11 8.95
CA PHE A 116 -8.38 -10.69 8.74
C PHE A 116 -9.78 -10.23 9.17
N SER A 117 -10.83 -10.97 8.88
CA SER A 117 -12.21 -10.58 9.14
C SER A 117 -12.53 -10.56 10.65
N LYS A 118 -12.14 -11.61 11.38
CA LYS A 118 -12.31 -11.70 12.84
C LYS A 118 -11.52 -10.61 13.55
N THR A 119 -10.25 -10.43 13.16
CA THR A 119 -9.38 -9.43 13.76
C THR A 119 -9.88 -8.02 13.48
N LEU A 120 -10.35 -7.72 12.27
CA LEU A 120 -10.90 -6.42 11.90
C LEU A 120 -12.17 -6.10 12.70
N ARG A 121 -13.07 -7.06 12.90
CA ARG A 121 -14.24 -6.88 13.81
C ARG A 121 -13.83 -6.58 15.25
N ALA A 122 -12.77 -7.20 15.73
CA ALA A 122 -12.24 -6.92 17.07
C ALA A 122 -11.59 -5.52 17.13
N ALA A 123 -10.81 -5.15 16.13
CA ALA A 123 -10.15 -3.86 16.01
C ALA A 123 -11.15 -2.69 15.99
N LEU A 124 -12.28 -2.83 15.29
CA LEU A 124 -13.35 -1.82 15.27
C LEU A 124 -14.00 -1.54 16.64
N ARG A 125 -13.84 -2.44 17.63
CA ARG A 125 -14.30 -2.21 19.01
C ARG A 125 -13.26 -1.55 19.91
N GLN A 126 -12.11 -1.18 19.35
CA GLN A 126 -11.01 -0.49 20.04
C GLN A 126 -10.99 1.01 19.77
N ASP A 127 -12.11 1.55 19.24
CA ASP A 127 -12.28 2.98 18.92
C ASP A 127 -11.14 3.56 18.05
N PRO A 128 -10.82 2.93 16.92
CA PRO A 128 -9.75 3.40 16.05
C PRO A 128 -10.18 4.58 15.18
N ASP A 129 -9.31 5.56 14.98
CA ASP A 129 -9.49 6.59 13.96
C ASP A 129 -9.05 6.11 12.58
N VAL A 130 -7.97 5.31 12.55
CA VAL A 130 -7.34 4.82 11.32
C VAL A 130 -7.04 3.34 11.43
N ILE A 131 -7.41 2.59 10.40
CA ILE A 131 -7.14 1.16 10.31
C ILE A 131 -6.36 0.85 9.03
N LEU A 132 -5.20 0.21 9.18
CA LEU A 132 -4.53 -0.40 8.04
C LEU A 132 -4.88 -1.90 8.00
N ILE A 133 -5.43 -2.34 6.87
CA ILE A 133 -5.66 -3.75 6.56
C ILE A 133 -4.61 -4.16 5.55
N GLY A 134 -3.71 -5.06 5.92
CA GLY A 134 -2.58 -5.47 5.07
C GLY A 134 -3.02 -5.85 3.66
N GLU A 135 -4.09 -6.61 3.55
CA GLU A 135 -4.72 -6.90 2.25
C GLU A 135 -6.19 -7.34 2.42
N ILE A 136 -7.00 -7.05 1.38
CA ILE A 136 -8.35 -7.57 1.23
C ILE A 136 -8.33 -8.70 0.19
N ARG A 137 -8.65 -9.93 0.61
CA ARG A 137 -8.64 -11.11 -0.26
C ARG A 137 -10.05 -11.65 -0.55
N ASP A 138 -10.97 -11.49 0.37
CA ASP A 138 -12.29 -12.09 0.41
C ASP A 138 -13.40 -11.07 0.61
N GLU A 139 -14.62 -11.50 0.33
CA GLU A 139 -15.83 -10.69 0.41
C GLU A 139 -16.10 -10.20 1.83
N GLU A 140 -15.92 -11.05 2.84
CA GLU A 140 -16.20 -10.73 4.23
C GLU A 140 -15.31 -9.58 4.74
N THR A 141 -14.00 -9.67 4.48
CA THR A 141 -13.04 -8.61 4.83
C THR A 141 -13.34 -7.32 4.06
N ALA A 142 -13.72 -7.41 2.77
CA ALA A 142 -14.08 -6.27 1.95
C ALA A 142 -15.32 -5.55 2.51
N GLU A 143 -16.36 -6.29 2.87
CA GLU A 143 -17.61 -5.75 3.42
C GLU A 143 -17.36 -5.00 4.73
N ILE A 144 -16.59 -5.60 5.66
CA ILE A 144 -16.26 -4.97 6.94
C ILE A 144 -15.43 -3.71 6.74
N ALA A 145 -14.43 -3.74 5.85
CA ALA A 145 -13.57 -2.60 5.55
C ALA A 145 -14.35 -1.41 4.97
N VAL A 146 -15.25 -1.68 4.01
CA VAL A 146 -16.11 -0.66 3.40
C VAL A 146 -17.10 -0.07 4.43
N LYS A 147 -17.71 -0.91 5.27
CA LYS A 147 -18.57 -0.44 6.37
C LYS A 147 -17.82 0.42 7.37
N ALA A 148 -16.59 0.05 7.73
CA ALA A 148 -15.73 0.86 8.59
C ALA A 148 -15.48 2.25 7.97
N ALA A 149 -15.12 2.30 6.69
CA ALA A 149 -14.89 3.54 5.96
C ALA A 149 -16.16 4.42 5.90
N LEU A 150 -17.35 3.81 5.75
CA LEU A 150 -18.63 4.51 5.74
C LEU A 150 -18.99 5.07 7.12
N THR A 151 -18.62 4.37 8.20
CA THR A 151 -18.97 4.72 9.59
C THR A 151 -17.95 5.61 10.29
N GLY A 152 -17.08 6.30 9.56
CA GLY A 152 -16.24 7.35 10.12
C GLY A 152 -14.76 6.99 10.28
N HIS A 153 -14.32 5.80 9.86
CA HIS A 153 -12.92 5.39 9.96
C HIS A 153 -12.15 5.66 8.64
N LEU A 154 -10.90 6.06 8.76
CA LEU A 154 -9.98 6.06 7.61
C LEU A 154 -9.37 4.67 7.45
N VAL A 155 -9.68 4.00 6.35
CA VAL A 155 -9.18 2.66 6.04
C VAL A 155 -8.11 2.73 4.97
N LEU A 156 -6.92 2.26 5.30
CA LEU A 156 -5.83 2.05 4.35
C LEU A 156 -5.72 0.55 4.07
N THR A 157 -5.56 0.17 2.80
CA THR A 157 -5.46 -1.27 2.49
C THR A 157 -4.70 -1.54 1.20
N THR A 158 -4.39 -2.83 0.98
CA THR A 158 -3.91 -3.29 -0.33
C THR A 158 -4.88 -4.26 -0.97
N LEU A 159 -4.85 -4.28 -2.29
CA LEU A 159 -5.56 -5.23 -3.13
C LEU A 159 -4.63 -5.78 -4.20
N HIS A 160 -4.89 -7.01 -4.62
CA HIS A 160 -4.27 -7.55 -5.82
C HIS A 160 -5.08 -7.14 -7.06
N SER A 161 -4.64 -6.08 -7.71
CA SER A 161 -5.19 -5.59 -8.97
C SER A 161 -4.06 -5.17 -9.90
N ARG A 162 -4.33 -5.12 -11.21
CA ARG A 162 -3.32 -4.83 -12.23
C ARG A 162 -2.98 -3.35 -12.29
N ASP A 163 -3.98 -2.49 -12.15
CA ASP A 163 -3.90 -1.03 -12.26
C ASP A 163 -4.97 -0.36 -11.38
N ALA A 164 -4.95 0.97 -11.28
CA ALA A 164 -5.87 1.71 -10.43
C ALA A 164 -7.33 1.60 -10.88
N LEU A 165 -7.60 1.56 -12.19
CA LEU A 165 -8.95 1.54 -12.74
C LEU A 165 -9.65 0.19 -12.55
N THR A 166 -8.88 -0.90 -12.49
CA THR A 166 -9.43 -2.25 -12.29
C THR A 166 -9.78 -2.57 -10.83
N VAL A 167 -9.38 -1.73 -9.87
CA VAL A 167 -9.71 -1.88 -8.44
C VAL A 167 -11.21 -1.87 -8.21
N ILE A 168 -11.93 -0.95 -8.86
CA ILE A 168 -13.38 -0.79 -8.70
C ILE A 168 -14.10 -2.09 -9.12
N GLN A 169 -13.72 -2.64 -10.27
CA GLN A 169 -14.29 -3.91 -10.73
C GLN A 169 -13.92 -5.07 -9.78
N ARG A 170 -12.70 -5.07 -9.25
CA ARG A 170 -12.29 -6.10 -8.28
C ARG A 170 -13.12 -6.06 -7.01
N LEU A 171 -13.41 -4.88 -6.46
CA LEU A 171 -14.26 -4.72 -5.28
C LEU A 171 -15.73 -5.10 -5.58
N LYS A 172 -16.24 -4.76 -6.76
CA LYS A 172 -17.57 -5.24 -7.22
C LYS A 172 -17.63 -6.77 -7.25
N ASN A 173 -16.57 -7.42 -7.75
CA ASN A 173 -16.48 -8.88 -7.78
C ASN A 173 -16.36 -9.52 -6.38
N LEU A 174 -15.98 -8.74 -5.36
CA LEU A 174 -16.02 -9.08 -3.94
C LEU A 174 -17.36 -8.70 -3.29
N GLY A 175 -18.43 -8.52 -4.06
CA GLY A 175 -19.77 -8.28 -3.55
C GLY A 175 -20.08 -6.84 -3.14
N ILE A 176 -19.15 -5.89 -3.29
CA ILE A 176 -19.37 -4.50 -2.87
C ILE A 176 -20.17 -3.75 -3.92
N SER A 177 -21.28 -3.14 -3.52
CA SER A 177 -22.13 -2.35 -4.43
C SER A 177 -21.44 -1.08 -4.94
N ALA A 178 -21.85 -0.62 -6.12
CA ALA A 178 -21.34 0.61 -6.72
C ALA A 178 -21.60 1.84 -5.84
N ASP A 179 -22.73 1.89 -5.16
CA ASP A 179 -23.09 2.98 -4.26
C ASP A 179 -22.11 3.07 -3.09
N LEU A 180 -21.84 1.96 -2.40
CA LEU A 180 -20.88 1.91 -1.30
C LEU A 180 -19.47 2.30 -1.76
N LEU A 181 -19.03 1.82 -2.93
CA LEU A 181 -17.73 2.20 -3.49
C LEU A 181 -17.65 3.70 -3.79
N SER A 182 -18.71 4.26 -4.37
CA SER A 182 -18.76 5.69 -4.68
C SER A 182 -18.68 6.57 -3.43
N GLU A 183 -19.21 6.11 -2.30
CA GLU A 183 -19.22 6.86 -1.04
C GLU A 183 -17.92 6.72 -0.24
N THR A 184 -17.28 5.56 -0.32
CA THR A 184 -16.17 5.23 0.57
C THR A 184 -14.78 5.41 -0.05
N LEU A 185 -14.63 5.24 -1.37
CA LEU A 185 -13.33 5.37 -2.01
C LEU A 185 -12.85 6.83 -2.07
N ASN A 186 -11.64 7.10 -1.58
CA ASN A 186 -11.00 8.41 -1.64
C ASN A 186 -9.85 8.44 -2.64
N LEU A 187 -9.01 7.40 -2.62
CA LEU A 187 -7.79 7.35 -3.40
C LEU A 187 -7.43 5.92 -3.76
N ILE A 188 -7.01 5.71 -5.00
CA ILE A 188 -6.42 4.44 -5.45
C ILE A 188 -5.06 4.74 -6.03
N VAL A 189 -4.03 3.99 -5.60
CA VAL A 189 -2.66 4.10 -6.10
C VAL A 189 -2.18 2.73 -6.57
N SER A 190 -1.82 2.63 -7.83
CA SER A 190 -1.13 1.46 -8.38
C SER A 190 0.37 1.74 -8.44
N GLN A 191 1.19 0.86 -7.86
CA GLN A 191 2.63 1.10 -7.70
C GLN A 191 3.48 -0.08 -8.15
N LYS A 192 4.58 0.24 -8.85
CA LYS A 192 5.68 -0.66 -9.16
C LYS A 192 7.00 0.00 -8.77
N LEU A 193 8.02 -0.79 -8.47
CA LEU A 193 9.36 -0.28 -8.26
C LEU A 193 10.24 -0.58 -9.48
N VAL A 194 10.92 0.45 -9.97
CA VAL A 194 11.91 0.35 -11.02
C VAL A 194 13.30 0.73 -10.50
N ARG A 195 14.36 0.20 -11.11
CA ARG A 195 15.73 0.55 -10.74
C ARG A 195 16.02 1.98 -11.20
N ARG A 196 16.59 2.77 -10.32
CA ARG A 196 17.01 4.15 -10.61
C ARG A 196 18.39 4.14 -11.23
N LEU A 197 18.58 4.90 -12.33
CA LEU A 197 19.88 5.08 -12.95
C LEU A 197 20.86 5.75 -11.98
N CYS A 198 22.06 5.22 -11.92
CA CYS A 198 23.13 5.77 -11.07
C CYS A 198 23.68 7.05 -11.68
N ARG A 199 23.52 8.18 -10.98
CA ARG A 199 24.01 9.49 -11.43
C ARG A 199 25.52 9.52 -11.61
N HIS A 200 26.29 8.72 -10.86
CA HIS A 200 27.75 8.68 -10.90
C HIS A 200 28.29 7.75 -12.01
N HIS A 201 27.52 6.77 -12.47
CA HIS A 201 27.97 5.79 -13.48
C HIS A 201 28.33 6.43 -14.82
N ARG A 202 27.67 7.52 -15.23
CA ARG A 202 27.98 8.25 -16.46
C ARG A 202 29.40 8.82 -16.49
N ARG A 203 30.02 9.04 -15.32
CA ARG A 203 31.36 9.64 -15.16
C ARG A 203 32.44 8.58 -14.92
N GLU A 204 32.11 7.43 -14.35
CA GLU A 204 33.04 6.40 -13.92
C GLU A 204 32.53 5.00 -14.28
N LYS A 205 33.19 4.30 -15.19
CA LYS A 205 32.86 2.90 -15.56
C LYS A 205 32.91 1.95 -14.34
N ASN A 206 33.79 2.20 -13.36
CA ASN A 206 33.96 1.43 -12.12
C ASN A 206 33.32 2.14 -10.93
N CYS A 207 32.15 2.70 -11.12
CA CYS A 207 31.44 3.43 -10.09
C CYS A 207 31.20 2.60 -8.82
N ARG A 208 31.75 3.06 -7.68
CA ARG A 208 31.62 2.39 -6.37
C ARG A 208 30.18 2.34 -5.90
N ASN A 209 29.35 3.36 -6.21
CA ASN A 209 27.96 3.45 -5.76
C ASN A 209 27.08 2.37 -6.40
N CYS A 210 27.22 2.11 -7.70
CA CYS A 210 26.43 1.10 -8.40
C CYS A 210 27.21 -0.20 -8.66
N ARG A 211 28.46 -0.30 -8.23
CA ARG A 211 29.36 -1.46 -8.46
C ARG A 211 29.39 -1.91 -9.92
N GLY A 212 29.39 -0.94 -10.84
CA GLY A 212 29.41 -1.20 -12.30
C GLY A 212 28.07 -1.56 -12.93
N THR A 213 26.99 -1.71 -12.15
CA THR A 213 25.67 -2.13 -12.68
C THR A 213 24.92 -1.04 -13.44
N GLY A 214 25.31 0.23 -13.30
CA GLY A 214 24.61 1.39 -13.86
C GLY A 214 23.40 1.83 -13.07
N TYR A 215 22.98 1.09 -12.03
CA TYR A 215 21.78 1.38 -11.24
C TYR A 215 22.11 1.52 -9.75
N HIS A 216 21.43 2.46 -9.08
CA HIS A 216 21.57 2.65 -7.64
C HIS A 216 20.23 3.06 -7.02
N GLY A 217 19.68 2.16 -6.17
CA GLY A 217 18.39 2.32 -5.55
C GLY A 217 17.20 2.04 -6.49
N ARG A 218 16.00 2.33 -6.01
CA ARG A 218 14.73 2.14 -6.70
C ARG A 218 13.91 3.41 -6.59
N THR A 219 12.94 3.58 -7.50
CA THR A 219 11.96 4.66 -7.48
C THR A 219 10.61 4.08 -7.83
N PRO A 220 9.49 4.62 -7.27
CA PRO A 220 8.17 4.18 -7.65
C PRO A 220 7.85 4.64 -9.09
N LEU A 221 7.20 3.76 -9.81
CA LEU A 221 6.43 4.03 -11.00
C LEU A 221 4.98 3.76 -10.62
N TYR A 222 4.08 4.73 -10.79
CA TYR A 222 2.78 4.64 -10.18
C TYR A 222 1.66 5.26 -11.03
N GLU A 223 0.44 4.88 -10.71
CA GLU A 223 -0.80 5.55 -11.12
C GLU A 223 -1.49 6.07 -9.87
N ILE A 224 -2.07 7.25 -9.96
CA ILE A 224 -2.91 7.84 -8.92
C ILE A 224 -4.27 8.17 -9.51
N LEU A 225 -5.33 7.71 -8.85
CA LEU A 225 -6.72 8.03 -9.14
C LEU A 225 -7.35 8.59 -7.85
N LYS A 226 -7.57 9.90 -7.83
CA LYS A 226 -8.32 10.57 -6.76
C LYS A 226 -9.80 10.57 -7.12
N LEU A 227 -10.65 10.09 -6.23
CA LEU A 227 -12.10 10.03 -6.43
C LEU A 227 -12.71 11.41 -6.13
N ASP A 228 -13.17 12.09 -7.17
CA ASP A 228 -14.00 13.29 -7.11
C ASP A 228 -15.48 12.96 -7.34
N GLN A 229 -16.37 13.96 -7.32
CA GLN A 229 -17.79 13.75 -7.47
C GLN A 229 -18.16 13.14 -8.84
N ASN A 230 -17.50 13.56 -9.92
CA ASN A 230 -17.76 13.04 -11.26
C ASN A 230 -17.47 11.54 -11.36
N LEU A 231 -16.32 11.11 -10.81
CA LEU A 231 -15.97 9.69 -10.75
C LEU A 231 -16.92 8.89 -9.87
N ARG A 232 -17.35 9.47 -8.74
CA ARG A 232 -18.33 8.84 -7.83
C ARG A 232 -19.65 8.58 -8.54
N ASP A 233 -20.16 9.55 -9.31
CA ASP A 233 -21.41 9.42 -10.05
C ASP A 233 -21.30 8.35 -11.14
N ARG A 234 -20.17 8.30 -11.86
CA ARG A 234 -19.93 7.23 -12.84
C ARG A 234 -19.82 5.84 -12.21
N ILE A 235 -19.21 5.73 -11.03
CA ILE A 235 -19.18 4.45 -10.31
C ILE A 235 -20.60 4.00 -9.98
N ARG A 236 -21.49 4.90 -9.54
CA ARG A 236 -22.93 4.62 -9.29
C ARG A 236 -23.64 4.17 -10.56
N GLU A 237 -23.33 4.77 -11.70
CA GLU A 237 -23.83 4.35 -13.00
C GLU A 237 -23.23 3.03 -13.49
N ASN A 238 -22.47 2.32 -12.66
CA ASN A 238 -21.78 1.08 -12.97
C ASN A 238 -20.69 1.16 -14.05
N VAL A 239 -20.21 2.37 -14.39
CA VAL A 239 -19.05 2.54 -15.25
C VAL A 239 -17.81 2.00 -14.57
N SER A 240 -16.91 1.35 -15.28
CA SER A 240 -15.67 0.78 -14.76
C SER A 240 -14.57 0.72 -15.82
N GLY A 241 -13.31 0.51 -15.35
CA GLY A 241 -12.16 0.45 -16.24
C GLY A 241 -11.87 1.79 -16.93
N PRO A 242 -11.25 1.80 -18.12
CA PRO A 242 -10.89 3.03 -18.84
C PRO A 242 -12.05 3.99 -19.12
N ALA A 243 -13.27 3.46 -19.30
CA ALA A 243 -14.47 4.26 -19.51
C ALA A 243 -14.76 5.23 -18.36
N LEU A 244 -14.24 4.98 -17.15
CA LEU A 244 -14.35 5.92 -16.02
C LEU A 244 -13.76 7.30 -16.32
N LEU A 245 -12.77 7.39 -17.19
CA LEU A 245 -12.05 8.63 -17.49
C LEU A 245 -12.53 9.28 -18.80
N GLU A 246 -13.36 8.61 -19.58
CA GLU A 246 -13.82 9.12 -20.89
C GLU A 246 -14.74 10.34 -20.72
N GLY A 247 -14.40 11.45 -21.40
CA GLY A 247 -15.23 12.65 -21.45
C GLY A 247 -15.39 13.40 -20.13
N ILE A 248 -14.54 13.16 -19.12
CA ILE A 248 -14.53 13.93 -17.89
C ILE A 248 -13.32 14.87 -17.89
N GLU A 249 -13.58 16.18 -17.71
CA GLU A 249 -12.54 17.17 -17.46
C GLU A 249 -12.28 17.31 -15.95
N GLY A 250 -11.03 17.62 -15.59
CA GLY A 250 -10.64 17.95 -14.21
C GLY A 250 -10.46 16.75 -13.26
N VAL A 251 -10.56 15.52 -13.74
CA VAL A 251 -10.25 14.33 -12.92
C VAL A 251 -8.77 14.26 -12.61
N TYR A 252 -8.42 14.11 -11.34
CA TYR A 252 -7.04 13.87 -10.96
C TYR A 252 -6.68 12.39 -11.17
N PHE A 253 -6.21 12.11 -12.38
CA PHE A 253 -5.62 10.82 -12.73
C PHE A 253 -4.25 11.04 -13.35
N ARG A 254 -3.24 10.37 -12.79
CA ARG A 254 -1.91 10.29 -13.37
C ARG A 254 -1.61 8.84 -13.71
N GLY A 255 -1.38 8.58 -14.97
CA GLY A 255 -1.08 7.24 -15.47
C GLY A 255 0.39 6.87 -15.29
N MET A 256 0.69 5.58 -15.31
CA MET A 256 2.04 5.05 -15.09
C MET A 256 3.06 5.55 -16.14
N LYS A 257 2.63 5.86 -17.36
CA LYS A 257 3.50 6.43 -18.41
C LYS A 257 4.00 7.82 -18.06
N GLU A 258 3.16 8.63 -17.40
CA GLU A 258 3.49 9.99 -17.00
C GLU A 258 4.47 10.05 -15.83
N THR A 259 4.54 8.99 -15.04
CA THR A 259 5.46 8.86 -13.91
C THR A 259 6.81 8.23 -14.31
N ALA A 260 6.95 7.80 -15.56
CA ALA A 260 8.14 7.13 -16.09
C ALA A 260 9.20 8.10 -16.64
N GLY A 261 8.95 9.41 -16.64
CA GLY A 261 9.75 10.49 -17.24
C GLY A 261 11.19 10.65 -16.82
#